data_52e9b99fde2cdf4862fc1bd28810a1fe
#
_entry.id   52e9b99fde2cdf4862fc1bd28810a1fe
#
_cell.length_a   1.000
_cell.length_b   1.000
_cell.length_c   1.000
_cell.angle_alpha   90.00
_cell.angle_beta   90.00
_cell.angle_gamma   90.00
#
_symmetry.space_group_name_H-M   'P 1'
#
loop_
_entity.id
_entity.type
_entity.pdbx_description
1 polymer ?
#
loop_
_entity_poly.entity_id
_entity_poly.type
_entity_poly.pdbx_seq_one_letter_code
_entity_poly.pdbx_strand_id
1 'polypeptide(L)'
;ECSVSFWCTKPLPEKPFPACLEERRLLIPGRRSMLGRKLLNWINSQGLNVEILGEFDDAALMKAFGAMHNAIFVAPTLYAYDFYADKTVVEIGRVENVMEEYHAIFAERMIQHPAVQRICNTDYSALFSPAAR
;
A
#
# COMPACT_ATOMS: atom_id res chain seq x y z
N GLU A 1 4.73 -4.89 -10.07
CA GLU A 1 4.01 -5.29 -8.85
C GLU A 1 4.77 -4.85 -7.61
N CYS A 2 4.07 -4.48 -6.55
CA CYS A 2 4.67 -4.26 -5.24
C CYS A 2 3.73 -4.73 -4.13
N SER A 3 4.29 -5.14 -3.01
CA SER A 3 3.56 -5.51 -1.80
C SER A 3 2.95 -4.29 -1.12
N VAL A 4 2.22 -4.48 -0.04
CA VAL A 4 1.62 -3.38 0.72
C VAL A 4 2.17 -3.34 2.14
N SER A 5 2.26 -2.14 2.69
CA SER A 5 2.66 -1.90 4.06
C SER A 5 1.59 -1.16 4.84
N PHE A 6 1.58 -1.39 6.14
CA PHE A 6 0.74 -0.72 7.12
C PHE A 6 1.55 0.35 7.82
N TRP A 7 0.96 1.53 7.97
CA TRP A 7 1.61 2.73 8.48
C TRP A 7 0.76 3.39 9.55
N CYS A 8 1.40 4.04 10.51
CA CYS A 8 0.73 4.90 11.48
C CYS A 8 1.68 5.99 11.99
N THR A 9 1.17 6.91 12.79
CA THR A 9 1.97 8.01 13.38
C THR A 9 2.80 7.60 14.60
N LYS A 10 2.50 6.43 15.18
CA LYS A 10 3.20 5.92 16.38
C LYS A 10 3.45 4.44 16.26
N PRO A 11 4.59 3.94 16.72
CA PRO A 11 4.83 2.49 16.81
C PRO A 11 3.73 1.80 17.62
N LEU A 12 3.41 0.56 17.27
CA LEU A 12 2.48 -0.28 18.00
C LEU A 12 3.30 -1.29 18.83
N PRO A 13 3.47 -1.06 20.13
CA PRO A 13 4.54 -1.74 20.89
C PRO A 13 4.17 -3.11 21.46
N GLU A 14 2.90 -3.49 21.50
CA GLU A 14 2.48 -4.59 22.39
C GLU A 14 2.44 -5.97 21.73
N LYS A 15 2.29 -6.06 20.42
CA LYS A 15 2.17 -7.33 19.70
C LYS A 15 2.93 -7.28 18.39
N PRO A 16 3.49 -8.40 17.92
CA PRO A 16 4.10 -8.46 16.60
C PRO A 16 3.03 -8.31 15.49
N PHE A 17 3.46 -7.81 14.33
CA PHE A 17 2.62 -7.80 13.14
C PHE A 17 2.34 -9.25 12.67
N PRO A 18 1.12 -9.61 12.25
CA PRO A 18 -0.06 -8.76 12.10
C PRO A 18 -0.97 -8.65 13.35
N ALA A 19 -0.67 -9.35 14.45
CA ALA A 19 -1.51 -9.38 15.64
C ALA A 19 -1.68 -7.98 16.29
N CYS A 20 -0.75 -7.05 16.04
CA CYS A 20 -0.86 -5.66 16.50
C CYS A 20 -2.01 -4.88 15.85
N LEU A 21 -2.63 -5.40 14.78
CA LEU A 21 -3.77 -4.79 14.10
C LEU A 21 -5.11 -5.09 14.78
N GLU A 22 -5.14 -6.06 15.70
CA GLU A 22 -6.36 -6.47 16.39
C GLU A 22 -7.02 -5.29 17.11
N GLU A 23 -8.34 -5.13 16.92
CA GLU A 23 -9.16 -4.05 17.49
C GLU A 23 -8.70 -2.64 17.10
N ARG A 24 -7.94 -2.49 16.00
CA ARG A 24 -7.47 -1.19 15.51
C ARG A 24 -8.36 -0.64 14.40
N ARG A 25 -8.29 0.70 14.24
CA ARG A 25 -8.99 1.42 13.18
C ARG A 25 -8.09 1.54 11.96
N LEU A 26 -8.57 1.06 10.82
CA LEU A 26 -7.84 1.01 9.56
C LEU A 26 -8.49 1.91 8.51
N LEU A 27 -7.65 2.57 7.74
CA LEU A 27 -8.00 3.19 6.46
C LEU A 27 -7.45 2.30 5.35
N ILE A 28 -8.28 1.96 4.40
CA ILE A 28 -7.95 0.99 3.35
C ILE A 28 -8.22 1.56 1.96
N PRO A 29 -7.57 1.01 0.91
CA PRO A 29 -7.99 1.25 -0.47
C PRO A 29 -9.45 0.84 -0.68
N GLY A 30 -10.15 1.54 -1.57
CA GLY A 30 -11.55 1.30 -1.84
C GLY A 30 -11.87 -0.17 -2.12
N ARG A 31 -12.92 -0.72 -1.52
CA ARG A 31 -13.33 -2.15 -1.64
C ARG A 31 -13.61 -2.60 -3.06
N ARG A 32 -13.94 -1.68 -3.95
CA ARG A 32 -14.16 -1.99 -5.37
C ARG A 32 -12.87 -2.13 -6.16
N SER A 33 -11.74 -1.64 -5.64
CA SER A 33 -10.43 -1.86 -6.25
C SER A 33 -9.96 -3.31 -6.05
N MET A 34 -9.06 -3.76 -6.90
CA MET A 34 -8.46 -5.08 -6.74
C MET A 34 -7.66 -5.17 -5.44
N LEU A 35 -6.88 -4.15 -5.14
CA LEU A 35 -6.07 -4.08 -3.92
C LEU A 35 -6.95 -4.13 -2.67
N GLY A 36 -8.03 -3.33 -2.61
CA GLY A 36 -8.94 -3.32 -1.47
C GLY A 36 -9.56 -4.69 -1.20
N ARG A 37 -9.95 -5.43 -2.25
CA ARG A 37 -10.47 -6.80 -2.11
C ARG A 37 -9.41 -7.79 -1.62
N LYS A 38 -8.20 -7.77 -2.22
CA LYS A 38 -7.09 -8.63 -1.80
C LYS A 38 -6.75 -8.39 -0.32
N LEU A 39 -6.71 -7.12 0.09
CA LEU A 39 -6.40 -6.72 1.46
C LEU A 39 -7.46 -7.20 2.47
N LEU A 40 -8.75 -7.00 2.18
CA LEU A 40 -9.84 -7.45 3.04
C LEU A 40 -9.85 -8.98 3.17
N ASN A 41 -9.62 -9.71 2.09
CA ASN A 41 -9.50 -11.16 2.13
C ASN A 41 -8.31 -11.60 3.00
N TRP A 42 -7.19 -10.90 2.92
CA TRP A 42 -6.04 -11.18 3.78
C TRP A 42 -6.36 -10.92 5.25
N ILE A 43 -6.95 -9.77 5.60
CA ILE A 43 -7.37 -9.44 6.98
C ILE A 43 -8.28 -10.56 7.54
N ASN A 44 -9.28 -10.96 6.75
CA ASN A 44 -10.18 -12.04 7.13
C ASN A 44 -9.44 -13.38 7.32
N SER A 45 -8.50 -13.71 6.44
CA SER A 45 -7.71 -14.94 6.53
C SER A 45 -6.81 -15.00 7.77
N GLN A 46 -6.40 -13.83 8.29
CA GLN A 46 -5.65 -13.74 9.54
C GLN A 46 -6.56 -13.83 10.79
N GLY A 47 -7.87 -13.85 10.62
CA GLY A 47 -8.84 -13.84 11.72
C GLY A 47 -8.82 -12.54 12.54
N LEU A 48 -8.35 -11.44 11.95
CA LEU A 48 -8.25 -10.14 12.63
C LEU A 48 -9.60 -9.44 12.67
N ASN A 49 -9.97 -8.97 13.86
CA ASN A 49 -11.12 -8.10 14.06
C ASN A 49 -10.65 -6.65 14.03
N VAL A 50 -10.88 -5.96 12.93
CA VAL A 50 -10.47 -4.56 12.70
C VAL A 50 -11.68 -3.69 12.39
N GLU A 51 -11.63 -2.42 12.76
CA GLU A 51 -12.62 -1.43 12.37
C GLU A 51 -12.15 -0.69 11.11
N ILE A 52 -12.89 -0.81 10.01
CA ILE A 52 -12.62 -0.01 8.81
C ILE A 52 -13.21 1.38 9.01
N LEU A 53 -12.35 2.35 9.30
CA LEU A 53 -12.72 3.73 9.54
C LEU A 53 -13.06 4.48 8.25
N GLY A 54 -12.44 4.11 7.13
CA GLY A 54 -12.68 4.74 5.84
C GLY A 54 -12.01 4.04 4.69
N GLU A 55 -12.46 4.37 3.47
CA GLU A 55 -11.96 3.86 2.22
C GLU A 55 -11.49 5.02 1.35
N PHE A 56 -10.35 4.88 0.69
CA PHE A 56 -9.71 5.92 -0.09
C PHE A 56 -9.22 5.39 -1.43
N ASP A 57 -9.39 6.19 -2.48
CA ASP A 57 -8.82 5.92 -3.81
C ASP A 57 -7.49 6.67 -4.03
N ASP A 58 -7.07 7.50 -3.06
CA ASP A 58 -5.84 8.28 -3.09
C ASP A 58 -4.99 8.02 -1.85
N ALA A 59 -3.75 7.54 -2.05
CA ALA A 59 -2.85 7.17 -0.96
C ALA A 59 -2.34 8.38 -0.15
N ALA A 60 -2.16 9.53 -0.78
CA ALA A 60 -1.70 10.74 -0.09
C ALA A 60 -2.80 11.29 0.82
N LEU A 61 -4.04 11.28 0.35
CA LEU A 61 -5.19 11.67 1.15
C LEU A 61 -5.41 10.68 2.32
N MET A 62 -5.28 9.39 2.07
CA MET A 62 -5.37 8.35 3.10
C MET A 62 -4.31 8.56 4.20
N LYS A 63 -3.06 8.84 3.82
CA LYS A 63 -1.96 9.17 4.75
C LYS A 63 -2.31 10.40 5.60
N ALA A 64 -2.74 11.50 4.96
CA ALA A 64 -3.08 12.73 5.67
C ALA A 64 -4.20 12.51 6.69
N PHE A 65 -5.25 11.80 6.29
CA PHE A 65 -6.37 11.47 7.16
C PHE A 65 -5.94 10.51 8.30
N GLY A 66 -5.13 9.51 8.00
CA GLY A 66 -4.57 8.58 8.98
C GLY A 66 -3.74 9.29 10.05
N ALA A 67 -2.89 10.21 9.64
CA ALA A 67 -2.09 11.04 10.56
C ALA A 67 -2.97 11.90 11.46
N MET A 68 -4.00 12.55 10.89
CA MET A 68 -4.91 13.42 11.63
C MET A 68 -5.76 12.67 12.68
N HIS A 69 -6.18 11.44 12.38
CA HIS A 69 -7.08 10.66 13.22
C HIS A 69 -6.38 9.54 14.00
N ASN A 70 -5.06 9.49 13.98
CA ASN A 70 -4.26 8.42 14.60
C ASN A 70 -4.77 7.02 14.21
N ALA A 71 -5.10 6.85 12.93
CA ALA A 71 -5.54 5.59 12.35
C ALA A 71 -4.40 4.93 11.58
N ILE A 72 -4.44 3.60 11.50
CA ILE A 72 -3.53 2.84 10.65
C ILE A 72 -4.01 2.98 9.21
N PHE A 73 -3.11 3.22 8.28
CA PHE A 73 -3.43 3.27 6.85
C PHE A 73 -2.56 2.30 6.06
N VAL A 74 -3.06 1.86 4.93
CA VAL A 74 -2.40 0.86 4.08
C VAL A 74 -2.04 1.47 2.75
N ALA A 75 -0.78 1.33 2.34
CA ALA A 75 -0.32 1.84 1.05
C ALA A 75 0.63 0.84 0.38
N PRO A 76 0.68 0.82 -0.98
CA PRO A 76 1.68 0.07 -1.71
C PRO A 76 3.09 0.45 -1.29
N THR A 77 4.00 -0.51 -1.23
CA THR A 77 5.41 -0.28 -0.85
C THR A 77 6.16 0.66 -1.81
N LEU A 78 5.59 0.93 -2.97
CA LEU A 78 6.07 1.97 -3.89
C LEU A 78 6.18 3.35 -3.22
N TYR A 79 5.30 3.65 -2.26
CA TYR A 79 5.30 4.92 -1.52
C TYR A 79 6.24 4.91 -0.29
N ALA A 80 6.87 3.77 0.01
CA ALA A 80 7.69 3.62 1.22
C ALA A 80 8.81 4.65 1.31
N TYR A 81 9.48 4.96 0.18
CA TYR A 81 10.55 5.96 0.15
C TYR A 81 10.07 7.33 0.64
N ASP A 82 8.94 7.80 0.12
CA ASP A 82 8.37 9.10 0.49
C ASP A 82 7.89 9.11 1.95
N PHE A 83 7.38 7.96 2.42
CA PHE A 83 6.90 7.82 3.79
C PHE A 83 8.05 7.74 4.80
N TYR A 84 9.16 7.08 4.45
CA TYR A 84 10.35 7.08 5.30
C TYR A 84 11.03 8.45 5.37
N ALA A 85 10.99 9.23 4.29
CA ALA A 85 11.48 10.60 4.30
C ALA A 85 10.62 11.51 5.21
N ASP A 86 9.33 11.20 5.33
CA ASP A 86 8.39 11.86 6.22
C ASP A 86 8.40 11.20 7.60
N LYS A 87 9.17 11.77 8.51
CA LYS A 87 9.33 11.26 9.90
C LYS A 87 8.04 11.27 10.73
N THR A 88 6.92 11.69 10.16
CA THR A 88 5.62 11.72 10.87
C THR A 88 4.90 10.38 10.88
N VAL A 89 5.34 9.42 10.07
CA VAL A 89 4.76 8.07 9.98
C VAL A 89 5.81 6.98 10.10
N VAL A 90 5.41 5.84 10.63
CA VAL A 90 6.25 4.66 10.79
C VAL A 90 5.57 3.45 10.16
N GLU A 91 6.35 2.58 9.54
CA GLU A 91 5.90 1.29 9.04
C GLU A 91 5.73 0.34 10.23
N ILE A 92 4.56 -0.26 10.36
CA ILE A 92 4.25 -1.24 11.42
C ILE A 92 4.30 -2.68 10.93
N GLY A 93 4.26 -2.88 9.64
CA GLY A 93 4.43 -4.20 9.04
C GLY A 93 4.09 -4.22 7.56
N ARG A 94 4.48 -5.30 6.90
CA ARG A 94 4.36 -5.53 5.46
C ARG A 94 3.69 -6.84 5.16
N VAL A 95 2.89 -6.87 4.09
CA VAL A 95 2.21 -8.08 3.59
C VAL A 95 2.73 -8.39 2.20
N GLU A 96 3.54 -9.45 2.10
CA GLU A 96 4.20 -9.81 0.85
C GLU A 96 3.27 -10.53 -0.16
N ASN A 97 2.19 -11.11 0.30
CA ASN A 97 1.24 -11.85 -0.53
C ASN A 97 0.01 -11.04 -0.96
N VAL A 98 -0.04 -9.75 -0.64
CA VAL A 98 -1.04 -8.81 -1.16
C VAL A 98 -0.30 -7.85 -2.08
N MET A 99 -0.50 -8.01 -3.38
CA MET A 99 0.25 -7.28 -4.40
C MET A 99 -0.63 -6.27 -5.11
N GLU A 100 -0.12 -5.05 -5.25
CA GLU A 100 -0.63 -4.05 -6.19
C GLU A 100 0.06 -4.22 -7.53
N GLU A 101 -0.75 -4.25 -8.59
CA GLU A 101 -0.28 -4.44 -9.96
C GLU A 101 -0.44 -3.15 -10.76
N TYR A 102 0.62 -2.74 -11.42
CA TYR A 102 0.62 -1.57 -12.29
C TYR A 102 0.71 -2.00 -13.75
N HIS A 103 -0.18 -1.51 -14.59
CA HIS A 103 -0.27 -1.86 -16.00
C HIS A 103 -0.12 -0.62 -16.88
N ALA A 104 0.75 -0.69 -17.89
CA ALA A 104 0.77 0.29 -18.96
C ALA A 104 -0.27 -0.11 -20.02
N ILE A 105 -1.24 0.76 -20.27
CA ILE A 105 -2.30 0.53 -21.25
C ILE A 105 -2.14 1.54 -22.40
N PHE A 106 -2.08 1.04 -23.61
CA PHE A 106 -1.96 1.87 -24.82
C PHE A 106 -2.70 1.23 -25.99
N ALA A 107 -3.09 2.05 -26.99
CA ALA A 107 -3.72 1.55 -28.19
C ALA A 107 -2.72 0.76 -29.05
N GLU A 108 -3.14 -0.33 -29.68
CA GLU A 108 -2.31 -1.19 -30.52
C GLU A 108 -1.52 -0.40 -31.57
N ARG A 109 -2.14 0.60 -32.21
CA ARG A 109 -1.49 1.49 -33.17
C ARG A 109 -0.30 2.28 -32.60
N MET A 110 -0.20 2.39 -31.30
CA MET A 110 0.89 3.13 -30.61
C MET A 110 2.07 2.24 -30.25
N ILE A 111 2.01 0.94 -30.51
CA ILE A 111 3.03 -0.03 -30.08
C ILE A 111 4.43 0.29 -30.65
N GLN A 112 4.49 0.90 -31.84
CA GLN A 112 5.73 1.31 -32.49
C GLN A 112 6.19 2.72 -32.09
N HIS A 113 5.41 3.44 -31.29
CA HIS A 113 5.79 4.78 -30.87
C HIS A 113 6.99 4.70 -29.91
N PRO A 114 8.06 5.50 -30.14
CA PRO A 114 9.31 5.39 -29.33
C PRO A 114 9.09 5.52 -27.83
N ALA A 115 8.19 6.41 -27.39
CA ALA A 115 7.88 6.55 -25.97
C ALA A 115 7.21 5.30 -25.37
N VAL A 116 6.30 4.67 -26.12
CA VAL A 116 5.64 3.42 -25.70
C VAL A 116 6.66 2.29 -25.60
N GLN A 117 7.52 2.14 -26.63
CA GLN A 117 8.59 1.15 -26.61
C GLN A 117 9.54 1.37 -25.43
N ARG A 118 9.88 2.62 -25.13
CA ARG A 118 10.74 2.92 -23.98
C ARG A 118 10.08 2.52 -22.67
N ILE A 119 8.78 2.80 -22.48
CA ILE A 119 8.03 2.38 -21.29
C ILE A 119 8.01 0.85 -21.18
N CYS A 120 7.69 0.14 -22.28
CA CYS A 120 7.60 -1.31 -22.29
C CYS A 120 8.94 -2.02 -22.06
N ASN A 121 10.04 -1.43 -22.51
CA ASN A 121 11.39 -2.03 -22.46
C ASN A 121 12.20 -1.56 -21.24
N THR A 122 11.67 -0.66 -20.41
CA THR A 122 12.36 -0.21 -19.19
C THR A 122 12.18 -1.25 -18.09
N ASP A 123 13.27 -1.58 -17.42
CA ASP A 123 13.23 -2.38 -16.20
C ASP A 123 12.82 -1.49 -15.02
N TYR A 124 11.66 -1.77 -14.45
CA TYR A 124 11.10 -1.08 -13.29
C TYR A 124 11.36 -1.80 -11.97
N SER A 125 12.15 -2.88 -11.96
CA SER A 125 12.38 -3.69 -10.75
C SER A 125 12.89 -2.86 -9.57
N ALA A 126 13.80 -1.92 -9.83
CA ALA A 126 14.34 -1.03 -8.82
C ALA A 126 13.28 -0.08 -8.20
N LEU A 127 12.25 0.30 -8.99
CA LEU A 127 11.16 1.15 -8.51
C LEU A 127 10.24 0.40 -7.54
N PHE A 128 10.03 -0.90 -7.78
CA PHE A 128 9.13 -1.74 -6.99
C PHE A 128 9.84 -2.54 -5.89
N SER A 129 11.16 -2.53 -5.90
CA SER A 129 11.94 -3.13 -4.81
C SER A 129 11.95 -2.19 -3.61
N PRO A 130 11.63 -2.67 -2.41
CA PRO A 130 11.84 -1.88 -1.21
C PRO A 130 13.33 -1.52 -1.15
N ALA A 131 13.64 -0.25 -0.96
CA ALA A 131 15.02 0.17 -0.77
C ALA A 131 15.63 -0.69 0.34
N ALA A 132 16.60 -1.53 -0.02
CA ALA A 132 17.41 -2.25 0.94
C ALA A 132 18.12 -1.19 1.80
N ARG A 133 17.79 -1.15 3.06
CA ARG A 133 18.55 -0.42 4.08
C ARG A 133 19.60 -1.31 4.69
#